data_241bb4e330c17f7d7fb6c7d2ae2d6079
#
_entry.id   241bb4e330c17f7d7fb6c7d2ae2d6079
#
_cell.length_a   1.000
_cell.length_b   1.000
_cell.length_c   1.000
_cell.angle_alpha   90.00
_cell.angle_beta   90.00
_cell.angle_gamma   90.00
#
_symmetry.space_group_name_H-M   'P 1'
#
loop_
_entity.id
_entity.type
_entity.pdbx_description
1 polymer ?
#
loop_
_entity_poly.entity_id
_entity_poly.type
_entity_poly.pdbx_seq_one_letter_code
_entity_poly.pdbx_strand_id
1 'polypeptide(L)'
;MVNAVPYHHPALVANMAASLDLISNGRLDINIVPGGIQGDFERLGIRSNHTERYALATEFIEASKLLWKSPKPMDYKGKIIELEQAMVSPTPVGDGPRWYLGGASENALNLAGQQADNLLMWIQPIAQIAELMERARKSFQENNRRAEFGIRTHIIVRDTESEAWEAAEDLLSKANNVVREQRQASFAGTAMVGQQAQSRSYEDHRVGKRLWNGISTVRVNCGTAIVGDPRQVADELMEYWRLGIDEFILSGYPHLEEAKRVGETVVPLLKETIEEEL
;
A
#
# COMPACT_ATOMS: atom_id res chain seq x y z
N MET A 1 5.61 -6.88 6.55
CA MET A 1 6.59 -7.30 5.50
C MET A 1 6.03 -7.00 4.13
N VAL A 2 6.82 -6.48 3.19
CA VAL A 2 6.39 -6.27 1.80
C VAL A 2 6.97 -7.38 0.92
N ASN A 3 6.14 -8.00 0.09
CA ASN A 3 6.54 -9.12 -0.76
C ASN A 3 6.12 -8.92 -2.22
N ALA A 4 7.10 -8.88 -3.11
CA ALA A 4 6.87 -8.84 -4.55
C ALA A 4 6.75 -10.28 -5.07
N VAL A 5 5.53 -10.74 -5.22
CA VAL A 5 5.19 -12.13 -5.55
C VAL A 5 5.98 -12.74 -6.71
N PRO A 6 6.19 -12.04 -7.86
CA PRO A 6 6.89 -12.65 -8.97
C PRO A 6 8.35 -13.08 -8.70
N TYR A 7 8.93 -12.60 -7.58
CA TYR A 7 10.32 -12.92 -7.22
C TYR A 7 10.46 -14.02 -6.18
N HIS A 8 9.36 -14.49 -5.59
CA HIS A 8 9.41 -15.36 -4.43
C HIS A 8 8.54 -16.60 -4.59
N HIS A 9 8.93 -17.67 -3.93
CA HIS A 9 8.16 -18.89 -3.84
C HIS A 9 7.26 -18.88 -2.58
N PRO A 10 5.98 -19.30 -2.64
CA PRO A 10 5.04 -19.21 -1.52
C PRO A 10 5.49 -19.99 -0.29
N ALA A 11 6.05 -21.18 -0.46
CA ALA A 11 6.52 -21.98 0.67
C ALA A 11 7.69 -21.32 1.42
N LEU A 12 8.60 -20.63 0.69
CA LEU A 12 9.68 -19.89 1.32
C LEU A 12 9.13 -18.71 2.14
N VAL A 13 8.21 -17.94 1.55
CA VAL A 13 7.61 -16.79 2.23
C VAL A 13 6.75 -17.23 3.41
N ALA A 14 5.98 -18.31 3.26
CA ALA A 14 5.20 -18.87 4.35
C ALA A 14 6.06 -19.27 5.55
N ASN A 15 7.22 -19.90 5.30
CA ASN A 15 8.16 -20.29 6.36
C ASN A 15 8.81 -19.08 7.05
N MET A 16 9.29 -18.11 6.25
CA MET A 16 9.88 -16.87 6.77
C MET A 16 8.86 -16.05 7.59
N ALA A 17 7.65 -15.94 7.06
CA ALA A 17 6.58 -15.21 7.72
C ALA A 17 6.14 -15.87 9.02
N ALA A 18 5.97 -17.19 9.05
CA ALA A 18 5.64 -17.93 10.28
C ALA A 18 6.71 -17.74 11.36
N SER A 19 7.99 -17.81 10.98
CA SER A 19 9.10 -17.57 11.91
C SER A 19 9.10 -16.15 12.48
N LEU A 20 8.91 -15.13 11.61
CA LEU A 20 8.87 -13.73 12.04
C LEU A 20 7.61 -13.44 12.87
N ASP A 21 6.49 -14.04 12.53
CA ASP A 21 5.24 -13.88 13.26
C ASP A 21 5.36 -14.44 14.70
N LEU A 22 5.97 -15.61 14.86
CA LEU A 22 6.30 -16.14 16.20
C LEU A 22 7.23 -15.21 16.98
N ILE A 23 8.33 -14.74 16.38
CA ILE A 23 9.28 -13.84 17.04
C ILE A 23 8.59 -12.55 17.47
N SER A 24 7.68 -12.04 16.64
CA SER A 24 6.93 -10.82 16.93
C SER A 24 5.70 -11.02 17.81
N ASN A 25 5.36 -12.26 18.17
CA ASN A 25 4.15 -12.62 18.91
C ASN A 25 2.86 -12.17 18.19
N GLY A 26 2.71 -12.57 16.93
CA GLY A 26 1.51 -12.30 16.14
C GLY A 26 1.38 -10.86 15.62
N ARG A 27 2.47 -10.10 15.51
CA ARG A 27 2.46 -8.71 15.05
C ARG A 27 2.90 -8.51 13.60
N LEU A 28 3.02 -9.60 12.84
CA LEU A 28 3.40 -9.54 11.43
C LEU A 28 2.19 -9.34 10.54
N ASP A 29 2.27 -8.35 9.66
CA ASP A 29 1.39 -8.21 8.49
C ASP A 29 2.20 -8.33 7.20
N ILE A 30 1.57 -8.84 6.14
CA ILE A 30 2.21 -9.06 4.83
C ILE A 30 1.50 -8.24 3.77
N ASN A 31 2.21 -7.30 3.16
CA ASN A 31 1.72 -6.58 1.99
C ASN A 31 2.20 -7.28 0.72
N ILE A 32 1.27 -7.80 -0.07
CA ILE A 32 1.52 -8.44 -1.35
C ILE A 32 1.55 -7.41 -2.47
N VAL A 33 2.57 -7.52 -3.32
CA VAL A 33 2.77 -6.62 -4.47
C VAL A 33 2.87 -7.45 -5.76
N PRO A 34 1.74 -7.70 -6.45
CA PRO A 34 1.75 -8.37 -7.75
C PRO A 34 2.19 -7.44 -8.87
N GLY A 35 1.96 -6.14 -8.69
CA GLY A 35 2.22 -5.10 -9.68
C GLY A 35 3.65 -4.58 -9.68
N GLY A 36 3.96 -3.76 -10.69
CA GLY A 36 5.25 -3.10 -10.84
C GLY A 36 5.44 -2.60 -12.26
N ILE A 37 6.59 -2.00 -12.52
CA ILE A 37 6.98 -1.56 -13.87
C ILE A 37 7.35 -2.79 -14.70
N GLN A 38 6.68 -3.00 -15.82
CA GLN A 38 6.86 -4.19 -16.68
C GLN A 38 8.33 -4.40 -17.09
N GLY A 39 9.02 -3.33 -17.47
CA GLY A 39 10.42 -3.40 -17.86
C GLY A 39 11.37 -3.85 -16.74
N ASP A 40 11.04 -3.62 -15.48
CA ASP A 40 11.85 -4.10 -14.35
C ASP A 40 11.69 -5.62 -14.19
N PHE A 41 10.49 -6.14 -14.37
CA PHE A 41 10.25 -7.59 -14.38
C PHE A 41 10.99 -8.27 -15.52
N GLU A 42 10.93 -7.70 -16.72
CA GLU A 42 11.59 -8.25 -17.92
C GLU A 42 13.12 -8.31 -17.78
N ARG A 43 13.73 -7.29 -17.16
CA ARG A 43 15.19 -7.30 -16.84
C ARG A 43 15.60 -8.44 -15.93
N LEU A 44 14.67 -8.93 -15.12
CA LEU A 44 14.89 -10.07 -14.20
C LEU A 44 14.38 -11.39 -14.81
N GLY A 45 14.05 -11.41 -16.09
CA GLY A 45 13.58 -12.61 -16.78
C GLY A 45 12.13 -12.99 -16.52
N ILE A 46 11.37 -12.16 -15.83
CA ILE A 46 9.95 -12.38 -15.54
C ILE A 46 9.12 -11.77 -16.66
N ARG A 47 8.45 -12.62 -17.43
CA ARG A 47 7.72 -12.24 -18.65
C ARG A 47 6.20 -12.24 -18.47
N SER A 48 5.69 -12.51 -17.27
CA SER A 48 4.27 -12.50 -16.97
C SER A 48 3.66 -11.12 -17.17
N ASN A 49 2.50 -11.08 -17.81
CA ASN A 49 1.70 -9.86 -17.95
C ASN A 49 0.98 -9.50 -16.64
N HIS A 50 0.28 -8.36 -16.62
CA HIS A 50 -0.40 -7.86 -15.43
C HIS A 50 -1.41 -8.88 -14.86
N THR A 51 -2.27 -9.46 -15.70
CA THR A 51 -3.30 -10.44 -15.28
C THR A 51 -2.68 -11.72 -14.71
N GLU A 52 -1.64 -12.24 -15.38
CA GLU A 52 -0.92 -13.43 -14.93
C GLU A 52 -0.27 -13.24 -13.56
N ARG A 53 0.27 -12.04 -13.28
CA ARG A 53 0.84 -11.75 -11.96
C ARG A 53 -0.22 -11.72 -10.85
N TYR A 54 -1.43 -11.26 -11.14
CA TYR A 54 -2.52 -11.30 -10.17
C TYR A 54 -3.04 -12.72 -9.96
N ALA A 55 -3.11 -13.55 -11.02
CA ALA A 55 -3.44 -14.97 -10.89
C ALA A 55 -2.39 -15.70 -10.04
N LEU A 56 -1.11 -15.46 -10.29
CA LEU A 56 -0.02 -15.98 -9.45
C LEU A 56 -0.16 -15.54 -7.98
N ALA A 57 -0.51 -14.27 -7.73
CA ALA A 57 -0.68 -13.77 -6.38
C ALA A 57 -1.85 -14.42 -5.64
N THR A 58 -2.94 -14.73 -6.35
CA THR A 58 -4.06 -15.50 -5.77
C THR A 58 -3.58 -16.85 -5.26
N GLU A 59 -2.96 -17.66 -6.11
CA GLU A 59 -2.46 -18.97 -5.75
C GLU A 59 -1.36 -18.90 -4.68
N PHE A 60 -0.53 -17.86 -4.73
CA PHE A 60 0.52 -17.62 -3.73
C PHE A 60 -0.06 -17.45 -2.32
N ILE A 61 -1.10 -16.62 -2.17
CA ILE A 61 -1.75 -16.39 -0.88
C ILE A 61 -2.49 -17.67 -0.43
N GLU A 62 -3.20 -18.33 -1.32
CA GLU A 62 -3.89 -19.58 -1.04
C GLU A 62 -2.93 -20.67 -0.54
N ALA A 63 -1.86 -20.94 -1.27
CA ALA A 63 -0.86 -21.93 -0.91
C ALA A 63 -0.19 -21.58 0.44
N SER A 64 0.12 -20.30 0.68
CA SER A 64 0.70 -19.86 1.95
C SER A 64 -0.24 -20.08 3.13
N LYS A 65 -1.52 -19.72 2.99
CA LYS A 65 -2.55 -19.95 4.02
C LYS A 65 -2.76 -21.44 4.32
N LEU A 66 -2.75 -22.27 3.28
CA LEU A 66 -2.88 -23.72 3.45
C LEU A 66 -1.67 -24.32 4.17
N LEU A 67 -0.47 -23.91 3.81
CA LEU A 67 0.76 -24.34 4.48
C LEU A 67 0.76 -23.99 5.97
N TRP A 68 0.27 -22.82 6.36
CA TRP A 68 0.17 -22.43 7.77
C TRP A 68 -0.84 -23.26 8.56
N LYS A 69 -1.93 -23.67 7.92
CA LYS A 69 -3.01 -24.45 8.56
C LYS A 69 -2.75 -25.94 8.61
N SER A 70 -1.81 -26.44 7.81
CA SER A 70 -1.57 -27.88 7.71
C SER A 70 -0.56 -28.38 8.76
N PRO A 71 -0.98 -29.25 9.68
CA PRO A 71 -0.08 -29.86 10.65
C PRO A 71 0.76 -31.02 10.07
N LYS A 72 0.56 -31.35 8.80
CA LYS A 72 1.20 -32.47 8.09
C LYS A 72 1.61 -32.01 6.70
N PRO A 73 2.57 -32.73 6.04
CA PRO A 73 2.84 -32.50 4.63
C PRO A 73 1.56 -32.52 3.79
N MET A 74 1.43 -31.55 2.89
CA MET A 74 0.25 -31.36 2.06
C MET A 74 0.63 -31.13 0.59
N ASP A 75 -0.27 -31.45 -0.30
CA ASP A 75 -0.18 -31.16 -1.71
C ASP A 75 -1.06 -29.95 -2.04
N TYR A 76 -0.58 -29.08 -2.91
CA TYR A 76 -1.35 -27.98 -3.51
C TYR A 76 -1.21 -28.05 -5.03
N LYS A 77 -2.32 -28.02 -5.74
CA LYS A 77 -2.32 -28.05 -7.20
C LYS A 77 -3.15 -26.89 -7.75
N GLY A 78 -2.47 -25.76 -8.00
CA GLY A 78 -3.01 -24.62 -8.74
C GLY A 78 -2.80 -24.77 -10.25
N LYS A 79 -3.04 -23.69 -10.97
CA LYS A 79 -2.72 -23.58 -12.40
C LYS A 79 -1.25 -23.18 -12.63
N ILE A 80 -0.66 -22.47 -11.68
CA ILE A 80 0.67 -21.88 -11.74
C ILE A 80 1.60 -22.47 -10.69
N ILE A 81 1.08 -22.68 -9.47
CA ILE A 81 1.82 -23.22 -8.32
C ILE A 81 1.44 -24.65 -8.09
N GLU A 82 2.44 -25.53 -7.96
CA GLU A 82 2.28 -26.92 -7.55
C GLU A 82 3.24 -27.20 -6.40
N LEU A 83 2.72 -27.81 -5.31
CA LEU A 83 3.49 -28.21 -4.15
C LEU A 83 3.18 -29.68 -3.89
N GLU A 84 4.22 -30.49 -3.63
CA GLU A 84 4.12 -31.90 -3.27
C GLU A 84 4.70 -32.12 -1.88
N GLN A 85 3.92 -32.75 -0.98
CA GLN A 85 4.32 -33.06 0.39
C GLN A 85 4.98 -31.88 1.11
N ALA A 86 4.51 -30.66 0.81
CA ALA A 86 5.06 -29.43 1.35
C ALA A 86 4.59 -29.19 2.78
N MET A 87 5.49 -28.69 3.62
CA MET A 87 5.20 -28.34 5.00
C MET A 87 6.07 -27.13 5.41
N VAL A 88 5.54 -26.28 6.27
CA VAL A 88 6.31 -25.22 6.92
C VAL A 88 6.39 -25.48 8.41
N SER A 89 7.54 -25.13 8.99
CA SER A 89 7.80 -25.21 10.43
C SER A 89 8.76 -24.10 10.80
N PRO A 90 8.44 -23.27 11.81
CA PRO A 90 7.25 -23.35 12.67
C PRO A 90 5.97 -22.91 11.96
N THR A 91 4.81 -23.10 12.62
CA THR A 91 3.55 -22.47 12.23
C THR A 91 3.44 -21.07 12.84
N PRO A 92 2.72 -20.12 12.22
CA PRO A 92 2.52 -18.78 12.77
C PRO A 92 1.61 -18.79 14.01
N VAL A 93 1.45 -17.65 14.64
CA VAL A 93 0.50 -17.44 15.74
C VAL A 93 -0.93 -17.39 15.20
N GLY A 94 -1.86 -18.13 15.84
CA GLY A 94 -3.26 -18.12 15.44
C GLY A 94 -3.50 -18.53 13.99
N ASP A 95 -4.25 -17.70 13.25
CA ASP A 95 -4.52 -17.93 11.81
C ASP A 95 -3.38 -17.44 10.88
N GLY A 96 -2.34 -16.88 11.45
CA GLY A 96 -1.19 -16.32 10.74
C GLY A 96 -1.33 -14.84 10.40
N PRO A 97 -0.30 -14.27 9.76
CA PRO A 97 -0.25 -12.86 9.37
C PRO A 97 -1.44 -12.41 8.51
N ARG A 98 -1.90 -11.18 8.74
CA ARG A 98 -2.90 -10.53 7.87
C ARG A 98 -2.29 -10.18 6.52
N TRP A 99 -3.12 -10.27 5.49
CA TRP A 99 -2.73 -9.98 4.12
C TRP A 99 -3.21 -8.61 3.68
N TYR A 100 -2.27 -7.77 3.29
CA TYR A 100 -2.51 -6.46 2.69
C TYR A 100 -2.25 -6.52 1.20
N LEU A 101 -3.05 -5.81 0.43
CA LEU A 101 -2.86 -5.66 -1.01
C LEU A 101 -2.96 -4.19 -1.41
N GLY A 102 -1.94 -3.69 -2.10
CA GLY A 102 -1.97 -2.35 -2.67
C GLY A 102 -2.49 -2.35 -4.11
N GLY A 103 -3.44 -1.46 -4.43
CA GLY A 103 -3.89 -1.31 -5.79
C GLY A 103 -5.24 -0.63 -5.97
N ALA A 104 -5.55 -0.28 -7.24
CA ALA A 104 -6.81 0.35 -7.64
C ALA A 104 -7.37 -0.19 -8.96
N SER A 105 -6.68 -1.16 -9.60
CA SER A 105 -7.16 -1.82 -10.82
C SER A 105 -8.23 -2.87 -10.50
N GLU A 106 -9.06 -3.25 -11.44
CA GLU A 106 -10.05 -4.31 -11.26
C GLU A 106 -9.41 -5.62 -10.77
N ASN A 107 -8.26 -6.01 -11.33
CA ASN A 107 -7.53 -7.19 -10.86
C ASN A 107 -7.11 -7.06 -9.38
N ALA A 108 -6.71 -5.85 -8.94
CA ALA A 108 -6.37 -5.61 -7.54
C ALA A 108 -7.60 -5.70 -6.64
N LEU A 109 -8.72 -5.09 -7.02
CA LEU A 109 -9.97 -5.15 -6.26
C LEU A 109 -10.49 -6.60 -6.15
N ASN A 110 -10.45 -7.35 -7.24
CA ASN A 110 -10.86 -8.75 -7.26
C ASN A 110 -9.98 -9.62 -6.36
N LEU A 111 -8.65 -9.49 -6.45
CA LEU A 111 -7.74 -10.21 -5.57
C LEU A 111 -7.93 -9.81 -4.11
N ALA A 112 -8.10 -8.52 -3.82
CA ALA A 112 -8.36 -8.06 -2.46
C ALA A 112 -9.64 -8.69 -1.91
N GLY A 113 -10.74 -8.63 -2.62
CA GLY A 113 -12.01 -9.24 -2.22
C GLY A 113 -11.89 -10.74 -1.95
N GLN A 114 -11.08 -11.46 -2.74
CA GLN A 114 -10.88 -12.89 -2.58
C GLN A 114 -9.94 -13.25 -1.42
N GLN A 115 -8.84 -12.53 -1.24
CA GLN A 115 -7.72 -13.01 -0.43
C GLN A 115 -7.16 -12.04 0.61
N ALA A 116 -7.26 -10.72 0.41
CA ALA A 116 -6.67 -9.74 1.32
C ALA A 116 -7.59 -9.42 2.50
N ASP A 117 -7.01 -9.07 3.63
CA ASP A 117 -7.72 -8.59 4.81
C ASP A 117 -7.85 -7.07 4.78
N ASN A 118 -6.87 -6.38 4.20
CA ASN A 118 -6.87 -4.93 4.04
C ASN A 118 -6.48 -4.53 2.62
N LEU A 119 -7.22 -3.58 2.02
CA LEU A 119 -6.87 -2.94 0.76
C LEU A 119 -6.17 -1.61 1.04
N LEU A 120 -4.87 -1.54 0.68
CA LEU A 120 -4.08 -0.31 0.77
C LEU A 120 -4.25 0.55 -0.47
N MET A 121 -4.60 1.81 -0.28
CA MET A 121 -4.78 2.78 -1.36
C MET A 121 -3.80 3.95 -1.21
N TRP A 122 -3.38 4.53 -2.31
CA TRP A 122 -2.75 5.83 -2.28
C TRP A 122 -3.79 6.90 -2.00
N ILE A 123 -3.44 7.89 -1.15
CA ILE A 123 -4.34 9.02 -0.89
C ILE A 123 -4.71 9.74 -2.18
N GLN A 124 -5.96 10.09 -2.30
CA GLN A 124 -6.56 10.90 -3.36
C GLN A 124 -7.63 11.78 -2.72
N PRO A 125 -8.17 12.78 -3.40
CA PRO A 125 -9.33 13.53 -2.91
C PRO A 125 -10.43 12.60 -2.40
N ILE A 126 -11.07 12.96 -1.30
CA ILE A 126 -11.97 12.10 -0.53
C ILE A 126 -13.07 11.44 -1.37
N ALA A 127 -13.61 12.17 -2.35
CA ALA A 127 -14.63 11.63 -3.26
C ALA A 127 -14.11 10.46 -4.12
N GLN A 128 -12.83 10.51 -4.55
CA GLN A 128 -12.21 9.45 -5.34
C GLN A 128 -11.89 8.23 -4.46
N ILE A 129 -11.51 8.45 -3.21
CA ILE A 129 -11.32 7.35 -2.24
C ILE A 129 -12.66 6.70 -1.93
N ALA A 130 -13.72 7.48 -1.71
CA ALA A 130 -15.08 6.94 -1.48
C ALA A 130 -15.54 6.04 -2.63
N GLU A 131 -15.37 6.48 -3.87
CA GLU A 131 -15.72 5.69 -5.06
C GLU A 131 -14.89 4.38 -5.13
N LEU A 132 -13.58 4.45 -4.87
CA LEU A 132 -12.72 3.28 -4.90
C LEU A 132 -13.08 2.28 -3.79
N MET A 133 -13.38 2.78 -2.58
CA MET A 133 -13.85 1.95 -1.46
C MET A 133 -15.16 1.24 -1.80
N GLU A 134 -16.10 1.93 -2.46
CA GLU A 134 -17.40 1.33 -2.84
C GLU A 134 -17.20 0.19 -3.83
N ARG A 135 -16.34 0.37 -4.84
CA ARG A 135 -15.98 -0.69 -5.79
C ARG A 135 -15.30 -1.86 -5.09
N ALA A 136 -14.40 -1.59 -4.14
CA ALA A 136 -13.73 -2.62 -3.37
C ALA A 136 -14.72 -3.39 -2.48
N ARG A 137 -15.61 -2.68 -1.75
CA ARG A 137 -16.64 -3.31 -0.90
C ARG A 137 -17.47 -4.32 -1.67
N LYS A 138 -17.86 -3.99 -2.92
CA LYS A 138 -18.59 -4.92 -3.78
C LYS A 138 -17.82 -6.23 -3.99
N SER A 139 -16.53 -6.16 -4.31
CA SER A 139 -15.71 -7.37 -4.51
C SER A 139 -15.56 -8.20 -3.22
N PHE A 140 -15.43 -7.56 -2.05
CA PHE A 140 -15.42 -8.27 -0.77
C PHE A 140 -16.76 -8.94 -0.47
N GLN A 141 -17.88 -8.25 -0.71
CA GLN A 141 -19.24 -8.79 -0.51
C GLN A 141 -19.53 -10.00 -1.41
N GLU A 142 -19.12 -9.97 -2.68
CA GLU A 142 -19.22 -11.09 -3.61
C GLU A 142 -18.49 -12.35 -3.12
N ASN A 143 -17.49 -12.18 -2.26
CA ASN A 143 -16.74 -13.25 -1.62
C ASN A 143 -17.14 -13.51 -0.16
N ASN A 144 -18.26 -12.94 0.32
CA ASN A 144 -18.75 -13.03 1.70
C ASN A 144 -17.70 -12.59 2.74
N ARG A 145 -16.93 -11.55 2.44
CA ARG A 145 -15.87 -11.01 3.30
C ARG A 145 -16.15 -9.55 3.65
N ARG A 146 -15.61 -9.11 4.78
CA ARG A 146 -15.60 -7.70 5.20
C ARG A 146 -14.35 -7.03 4.64
N ALA A 147 -14.51 -5.85 4.06
CA ALA A 147 -13.40 -5.01 3.63
C ALA A 147 -12.86 -4.19 4.80
N GLU A 148 -11.54 -4.16 4.95
CA GLU A 148 -10.80 -3.19 5.74
C GLU A 148 -9.93 -2.35 4.80
N PHE A 149 -9.72 -1.08 5.15
CA PHE A 149 -9.10 -0.13 4.25
C PHE A 149 -7.95 0.60 4.92
N GLY A 150 -6.84 0.72 4.19
CA GLY A 150 -5.71 1.52 4.58
C GLY A 150 -5.35 2.57 3.53
N ILE A 151 -4.83 3.70 3.97
CA ILE A 151 -4.27 4.74 3.10
C ILE A 151 -2.77 4.89 3.34
N ARG A 152 -2.02 4.92 2.24
CA ARG A 152 -0.63 5.37 2.23
C ARG A 152 -0.55 6.81 1.73
N THR A 153 0.11 7.67 2.50
CA THR A 153 0.32 9.08 2.16
C THR A 153 1.70 9.54 2.61
N HIS A 154 2.19 10.63 2.00
CA HIS A 154 3.31 11.38 2.53
C HIS A 154 2.80 12.52 3.41
N ILE A 155 3.60 12.92 4.37
CA ILE A 155 3.30 14.03 5.28
C ILE A 155 4.41 15.06 5.15
N ILE A 156 4.03 16.33 5.07
CA ILE A 156 4.93 17.48 5.19
C ILE A 156 4.32 18.37 6.26
N VAL A 157 4.82 18.25 7.49
CA VAL A 157 4.31 19.02 8.63
C VAL A 157 5.37 19.98 9.16
N ARG A 158 4.99 21.23 9.41
CA ARG A 158 5.83 22.29 10.03
C ARG A 158 4.99 22.99 11.09
N ASP A 159 5.62 23.91 11.81
CA ASP A 159 4.93 24.63 12.90
C ASP A 159 3.81 25.52 12.37
N THR A 160 3.95 26.00 11.14
CA THR A 160 2.93 26.80 10.44
C THR A 160 2.61 26.26 9.06
N GLU A 161 1.43 26.57 8.55
CA GLU A 161 1.01 26.20 7.18
C GLU A 161 1.96 26.77 6.12
N SER A 162 2.43 28.03 6.28
CA SER A 162 3.37 28.66 5.34
C SER A 162 4.67 27.87 5.25
N GLU A 163 5.28 27.55 6.39
CA GLU A 163 6.52 26.78 6.45
C GLU A 163 6.35 25.36 5.87
N ALA A 164 5.18 24.76 6.03
CA ALA A 164 4.90 23.44 5.44
C ALA A 164 4.86 23.51 3.92
N TRP A 165 4.24 24.53 3.34
CA TRP A 165 4.21 24.74 1.90
C TRP A 165 5.59 25.12 1.34
N GLU A 166 6.36 25.96 2.02
CA GLU A 166 7.76 26.26 1.66
C GLU A 166 8.62 25.01 1.65
N ALA A 167 8.44 24.11 2.63
CA ALA A 167 9.14 22.83 2.67
C ALA A 167 8.75 21.89 1.51
N ALA A 168 7.48 21.91 1.08
CA ALA A 168 7.03 21.15 -0.08
C ALA A 168 7.69 21.65 -1.37
N GLU A 169 7.73 22.96 -1.56
CA GLU A 169 8.40 23.60 -2.69
C GLU A 169 9.90 23.35 -2.70
N ASP A 170 10.58 23.43 -1.55
CA ASP A 170 12.01 23.12 -1.40
C ASP A 170 12.34 21.68 -1.81
N LEU A 171 11.50 20.72 -1.42
CA LEU A 171 11.66 19.32 -1.85
C LEU A 171 11.63 19.18 -3.37
N LEU A 172 10.74 19.92 -4.05
CA LEU A 172 10.58 19.86 -5.49
C LEU A 172 11.64 20.64 -6.24
N SER A 173 12.14 21.74 -5.66
CA SER A 173 13.15 22.63 -6.27
C SER A 173 14.47 21.92 -6.58
N LYS A 174 14.78 20.86 -5.85
CA LYS A 174 15.99 20.04 -6.02
C LYS A 174 15.91 19.06 -7.20
N ALA A 175 14.73 18.91 -7.81
CA ALA A 175 14.53 18.03 -8.96
C ALA A 175 14.76 18.79 -10.28
N ASN A 176 15.58 18.22 -11.17
CA ASN A 176 15.79 18.79 -12.51
C ASN A 176 14.74 18.28 -13.54
N ASN A 177 14.64 18.98 -14.68
CA ASN A 177 13.67 18.65 -15.71
C ASN A 177 13.88 17.25 -16.33
N VAL A 178 15.12 16.78 -16.43
CA VAL A 178 15.44 15.44 -16.95
C VAL A 178 14.81 14.36 -16.08
N VAL A 179 14.85 14.50 -14.76
CA VAL A 179 14.20 13.57 -13.82
C VAL A 179 12.68 13.57 -14.03
N ARG A 180 12.08 14.75 -14.23
CA ARG A 180 10.63 14.88 -14.48
C ARG A 180 10.21 14.18 -15.79
N GLU A 181 10.95 14.43 -16.87
CA GLU A 181 10.69 13.82 -18.18
C GLU A 181 10.85 12.30 -18.14
N GLN A 182 11.93 11.81 -17.53
CA GLN A 182 12.15 10.36 -17.34
C GLN A 182 11.04 9.72 -16.51
N ARG A 183 10.58 10.42 -15.48
CA ARG A 183 9.49 9.96 -14.62
C ARG A 183 8.17 9.86 -15.39
N GLN A 184 7.81 10.87 -16.16
CA GLN A 184 6.61 10.85 -17.00
C GLN A 184 6.68 9.73 -18.05
N ALA A 185 7.82 9.55 -18.69
CA ALA A 185 8.03 8.48 -19.67
C ALA A 185 7.89 7.08 -19.04
N SER A 186 8.32 6.90 -17.79
CA SER A 186 8.25 5.60 -17.11
C SER A 186 6.82 5.12 -16.82
N PHE A 187 5.83 6.00 -16.84
CA PHE A 187 4.41 5.66 -16.62
C PHE A 187 3.58 5.59 -17.89
N ALA A 188 4.11 6.06 -19.02
CA ALA A 188 3.40 5.97 -20.29
C ALA A 188 3.13 4.50 -20.62
N GLY A 189 1.85 4.15 -20.76
CA GLY A 189 1.43 2.79 -21.13
C GLY A 189 1.51 1.73 -20.01
N THR A 190 1.74 2.11 -18.76
CA THR A 190 1.77 1.14 -17.65
C THR A 190 0.36 0.83 -17.13
N ALA A 191 0.16 -0.38 -16.57
CA ALA A 191 -1.06 -0.77 -15.87
C ALA A 191 -1.12 -0.29 -14.40
N MET A 192 -0.24 0.63 -13.99
CA MET A 192 -0.11 1.12 -12.61
C MET A 192 -1.10 2.27 -12.33
N VAL A 193 -2.40 1.98 -12.38
CA VAL A 193 -3.50 2.98 -12.23
C VAL A 193 -3.32 3.89 -11.02
N GLY A 194 -2.99 3.33 -9.86
CA GLY A 194 -2.79 4.11 -8.64
C GLY A 194 -1.63 5.10 -8.75
N GLN A 195 -0.48 4.70 -9.32
CA GLN A 195 0.67 5.59 -9.51
C GLN A 195 0.44 6.63 -10.60
N GLN A 196 -0.27 6.29 -11.66
CA GLN A 196 -0.67 7.26 -12.69
C GLN A 196 -1.54 8.36 -12.10
N ALA A 197 -2.51 8.01 -11.24
CA ALA A 197 -3.35 8.98 -10.55
C ALA A 197 -2.52 9.94 -9.69
N GLN A 198 -1.49 9.43 -8.98
CA GLN A 198 -0.60 10.24 -8.14
C GLN A 198 0.28 11.22 -8.95
N SER A 199 0.59 10.89 -10.20
CA SER A 199 1.53 11.66 -11.04
C SER A 199 0.83 12.57 -12.07
N ARG A 200 -0.48 12.76 -11.95
CA ARG A 200 -1.22 13.69 -12.83
C ARG A 200 -0.70 15.11 -12.67
N SER A 201 -0.74 15.88 -13.76
CA SER A 201 -0.40 17.28 -13.73
C SER A 201 -1.55 18.09 -13.11
N TYR A 202 -1.20 18.91 -12.11
CA TYR A 202 -2.09 19.87 -11.47
C TYR A 202 -1.38 21.23 -11.40
N GLU A 203 -2.13 22.32 -11.38
CA GLU A 203 -1.60 23.66 -11.13
C GLU A 203 -0.97 23.67 -9.72
N ASP A 204 0.27 24.15 -9.60
CA ASP A 204 1.07 24.16 -8.37
C ASP A 204 1.13 22.79 -7.63
N HIS A 205 0.90 21.69 -8.36
CA HIS A 205 0.83 20.34 -7.79
C HIS A 205 -0.25 20.17 -6.70
N ARG A 206 -1.20 21.08 -6.60
CA ARG A 206 -2.30 21.03 -5.63
C ARG A 206 -3.42 20.15 -6.14
N VAL A 207 -3.65 19.05 -5.42
CA VAL A 207 -4.69 18.05 -5.74
C VAL A 207 -5.97 18.30 -4.94
N GLY A 208 -5.83 19.02 -3.82
CA GLY A 208 -6.89 19.39 -2.90
C GLY A 208 -6.44 20.48 -1.95
N LYS A 209 -7.23 20.81 -0.93
CA LYS A 209 -6.95 21.89 0.02
C LYS A 209 -5.56 21.74 0.67
N ARG A 210 -5.21 20.52 1.10
CA ARG A 210 -3.94 20.17 1.73
C ARG A 210 -3.19 19.06 1.01
N LEU A 211 -3.72 18.56 -0.11
CA LEU A 211 -3.11 17.49 -0.88
C LEU A 211 -2.18 18.05 -1.96
N TRP A 212 -0.95 17.57 -1.96
CA TRP A 212 0.11 17.99 -2.87
C TRP A 212 0.84 16.80 -3.48
N ASN A 213 0.91 16.75 -4.80
CA ASN A 213 1.52 15.61 -5.50
C ASN A 213 2.90 15.89 -6.11
N GLY A 214 3.53 17.01 -5.78
CA GLY A 214 4.78 17.43 -6.41
C GLY A 214 5.87 16.36 -6.39
N ILE A 215 6.10 15.69 -5.26
CA ILE A 215 7.14 14.66 -5.16
C ILE A 215 6.85 13.43 -6.02
N SER A 216 5.59 13.09 -6.25
CA SER A 216 5.22 11.94 -7.11
C SER A 216 5.51 12.18 -8.58
N THR A 217 5.66 13.45 -8.99
CA THR A 217 6.03 13.82 -10.35
C THR A 217 7.52 13.65 -10.66
N VAL A 218 8.34 13.48 -9.62
CA VAL A 218 9.81 13.37 -9.74
C VAL A 218 10.39 12.08 -9.16
N ARG A 219 9.62 11.34 -8.36
CA ARG A 219 10.10 10.13 -7.71
C ARG A 219 9.12 8.97 -7.86
N VAL A 220 9.68 7.76 -8.16
CA VAL A 220 8.91 6.50 -8.23
C VAL A 220 8.46 6.08 -6.83
N ASN A 221 7.29 5.42 -6.74
CA ASN A 221 6.71 4.93 -5.48
C ASN A 221 6.47 6.01 -4.41
N CYS A 222 6.30 7.26 -4.87
CA CYS A 222 5.81 8.35 -4.04
C CYS A 222 4.36 8.67 -4.41
N GLY A 223 3.58 9.01 -3.40
CA GLY A 223 2.21 9.46 -3.55
C GLY A 223 2.06 10.93 -3.20
N THR A 224 0.82 11.36 -3.23
CA THR A 224 0.39 12.65 -2.75
C THR A 224 0.74 12.82 -1.27
N ALA A 225 1.13 14.01 -0.87
CA ALA A 225 1.38 14.38 0.51
C ALA A 225 0.23 15.20 1.09
N ILE A 226 0.01 15.07 2.39
CA ILE A 226 -0.75 16.05 3.18
C ILE A 226 0.25 17.10 3.67
N VAL A 227 -0.07 18.38 3.45
CA VAL A 227 0.80 19.52 3.78
C VAL A 227 0.06 20.46 4.72
N GLY A 228 0.68 20.84 5.84
CA GLY A 228 0.08 21.75 6.80
C GLY A 228 0.80 21.79 8.15
N ASP A 229 0.22 22.55 9.10
CA ASP A 229 0.58 22.44 10.50
C ASP A 229 0.04 21.14 11.13
N PRO A 230 0.47 20.79 12.36
CA PRO A 230 0.08 19.51 12.98
C PRO A 230 -1.45 19.32 13.08
N ARG A 231 -2.19 20.37 13.42
CA ARG A 231 -3.65 20.29 13.54
C ARG A 231 -4.31 20.09 12.19
N GLN A 232 -3.85 20.83 11.18
CA GLN A 232 -4.37 20.73 9.82
C GLN A 232 -4.14 19.35 9.20
N VAL A 233 -2.98 18.74 9.48
CA VAL A 233 -2.66 17.37 9.01
C VAL A 233 -3.52 16.35 9.74
N ALA A 234 -3.71 16.48 11.05
CA ALA A 234 -4.59 15.61 11.81
C ALA A 234 -6.04 15.70 11.33
N ASP A 235 -6.56 16.93 11.13
CA ASP A 235 -7.93 17.17 10.63
C ASP A 235 -8.13 16.55 9.24
N GLU A 236 -7.16 16.64 8.32
CA GLU A 236 -7.23 16.02 7.00
C GLU A 236 -7.27 14.48 7.11
N LEU A 237 -6.46 13.88 7.99
CA LEU A 237 -6.51 12.42 8.23
C LEU A 237 -7.84 11.99 8.83
N MET A 238 -8.45 12.80 9.69
CA MET A 238 -9.77 12.53 10.29
C MET A 238 -10.87 12.47 9.24
N GLU A 239 -10.81 13.27 8.16
CA GLU A 239 -11.79 13.18 7.07
C GLU A 239 -11.79 11.77 6.43
N TYR A 240 -10.60 11.17 6.25
CA TYR A 240 -10.48 9.80 5.72
C TYR A 240 -10.88 8.76 6.75
N TRP A 241 -10.57 8.96 8.03
CA TRP A 241 -10.99 8.06 9.10
C TRP A 241 -12.53 8.01 9.20
N ARG A 242 -13.21 9.15 9.15
CA ARG A 242 -14.69 9.23 9.15
C ARG A 242 -15.31 8.58 7.91
N LEU A 243 -14.59 8.52 6.78
CA LEU A 243 -15.01 7.79 5.58
C LEU A 243 -14.96 6.27 5.78
N GLY A 244 -14.24 5.79 6.80
CA GLY A 244 -14.03 4.38 7.13
C GLY A 244 -12.67 3.83 6.70
N ILE A 245 -11.65 4.67 6.74
CA ILE A 245 -10.25 4.22 6.65
C ILE A 245 -9.81 3.78 8.04
N ASP A 246 -9.39 2.53 8.16
CA ASP A 246 -9.01 1.91 9.42
C ASP A 246 -7.52 2.15 9.75
N GLU A 247 -6.67 2.33 8.75
CA GLU A 247 -5.22 2.36 8.92
C GLU A 247 -4.54 3.42 8.03
N PHE A 248 -3.47 4.04 8.56
CA PHE A 248 -2.65 5.01 7.84
C PHE A 248 -1.18 4.61 7.82
N ILE A 249 -0.57 4.56 6.62
CA ILE A 249 0.87 4.44 6.45
C ILE A 249 1.41 5.83 6.11
N LEU A 250 2.02 6.48 7.10
CA LEU A 250 2.54 7.83 7.01
C LEU A 250 4.05 7.80 6.72
N SER A 251 4.50 8.57 5.77
CA SER A 251 5.92 8.71 5.44
C SER A 251 6.25 10.14 5.02
N GLY A 252 7.52 10.51 5.10
CA GLY A 252 7.97 11.87 4.75
C GLY A 252 9.43 11.90 4.36
N TYR A 253 9.94 13.07 4.00
CA TYR A 253 11.33 13.29 3.62
C TYR A 253 11.91 14.51 4.33
N PRO A 254 13.09 14.37 4.99
CA PRO A 254 13.85 13.13 5.26
C PRO A 254 13.08 12.18 6.19
N HIS A 255 13.23 10.87 5.99
CA HIS A 255 12.37 9.88 6.66
C HIS A 255 12.41 9.95 8.19
N LEU A 256 13.60 10.02 8.78
CA LEU A 256 13.77 9.98 10.24
C LEU A 256 13.19 11.22 10.92
N GLU A 257 13.51 12.39 10.37
CA GLU A 257 13.08 13.68 10.91
C GLU A 257 11.56 13.84 10.81
N GLU A 258 10.98 13.49 9.65
CA GLU A 258 9.53 13.54 9.48
C GLU A 258 8.81 12.50 10.35
N ALA A 259 9.35 11.28 10.49
CA ALA A 259 8.75 10.27 11.35
C ALA A 259 8.70 10.72 12.83
N LYS A 260 9.78 11.36 13.34
CA LYS A 260 9.81 11.92 14.67
C LYS A 260 8.77 13.05 14.81
N ARG A 261 8.79 14.01 13.89
CA ARG A 261 7.88 15.16 13.92
C ARG A 261 6.41 14.71 13.89
N VAL A 262 6.04 13.85 12.96
CA VAL A 262 4.68 13.31 12.86
C VAL A 262 4.30 12.54 14.12
N GLY A 263 5.21 11.71 14.65
CA GLY A 263 4.98 10.95 15.90
C GLY A 263 4.78 11.80 17.14
N GLU A 264 5.46 12.94 17.20
CA GLU A 264 5.43 13.86 18.34
C GLU A 264 4.28 14.88 18.25
N THR A 265 3.85 15.25 17.04
CA THR A 265 2.90 16.37 16.86
C THR A 265 1.55 15.95 16.27
N VAL A 266 1.52 15.11 15.24
CA VAL A 266 0.28 14.75 14.52
C VAL A 266 -0.41 13.54 15.17
N VAL A 267 0.35 12.48 15.46
CA VAL A 267 -0.22 11.23 16.00
C VAL A 267 -0.95 11.42 17.32
N PRO A 268 -0.46 12.22 18.28
CA PRO A 268 -1.20 12.50 19.52
C PRO A 268 -2.55 13.19 19.26
N LEU A 269 -2.57 14.23 18.41
CA LEU A 269 -3.78 14.95 18.04
C LEU A 269 -4.81 14.05 17.36
N LEU A 270 -4.34 13.20 16.44
CA LEU A 270 -5.21 12.25 15.75
C LEU A 270 -5.85 11.26 16.72
N LYS A 271 -5.06 10.70 17.65
CA LYS A 271 -5.57 9.76 18.67
C LYS A 271 -6.58 10.42 19.59
N GLU A 272 -6.28 11.61 20.11
CA GLU A 272 -7.20 12.37 20.96
C GLU A 272 -8.55 12.60 20.26
N THR A 273 -8.52 13.06 19.00
CA THR A 273 -9.76 13.31 18.26
C THR A 273 -10.55 12.02 17.98
N ILE A 274 -9.87 10.91 17.68
CA ILE A 274 -10.53 9.60 17.50
C ILE A 274 -11.18 9.14 18.81
N GLU A 275 -10.48 9.27 19.94
CA GLU A 275 -11.01 8.89 21.26
C GLU A 275 -12.24 9.73 21.67
N GLU A 276 -12.30 11.00 21.26
CA GLU A 276 -13.45 11.87 21.50
C GLU A 276 -14.68 11.52 20.63
N GLU A 277 -14.49 10.92 19.47
CA GLU A 277 -15.56 10.56 18.54
C GLU A 277 -16.08 9.12 18.69
N LEU A 278 -15.41 8.25 19.46
CA LEU A 278 -15.81 6.86 19.75
C LEU A 278 -16.66 6.76 21.01
#